data_a502e0778fa878af776a1a62b43b34b1
#
_entry.id   a502e0778fa878af776a1a62b43b34b1
#
_cell.length_a   1.000
_cell.length_b   1.000
_cell.length_c   1.000
_cell.angle_alpha   90.00
_cell.angle_beta   90.00
_cell.angle_gamma   90.00
#
_symmetry.space_group_name_H-M   'P 1'
#
loop_
_entity.id
_entity.type
_entity.pdbx_description
1 polymer ?
#
loop_
_entity_poly.entity_id
_entity_poly.type
_entity_poly.pdbx_seq_one_letter_code
_entity_poly.pdbx_strand_id
1 'polypeptide(L)'
;MYNTLKPVLQQELADIESAGLYKRERIITSPQGPDITVQGGKNVINFCANNYLGLSSHPKVIAAAKEALDSHGYGLSSVRFICGTQDIHKELEKKIAEFLGTEDTILYAAAFDANGGVFEPLFNEQDAIISDELNHASIIDGVRLCKAQRQRYKHDDMADLEEKLKATESCRHRIIVTDGAFSMDGTIAQLDKICTLAEQYNALVMIDESHCSGFMGKTGRGTHEHHNVMGKIDIITGTLGKALGGASGGFTSGRKEIIDMLRQRSRPYLFSNTLAPSITGASIAVLNMLSETTDLRDKLETNTQYFRKKITEAGFDIKPGIHPIVPVMLYDAKLAQEFAAKMLDEGIYVIGFYYPVVPQGKARIRVQISAAHEMEHLDKAIAAFTKVGKALGVIK
;
A
#
# COMPACT_ATOMS: atom_id res chain seq x y z
N MET A 1 -26.36 -13.46 -27.25
CA MET A 1 -26.19 -12.48 -26.16
C MET A 1 -24.81 -11.78 -26.23
N TYR A 2 -23.67 -12.51 -26.26
CA TYR A 2 -22.34 -11.88 -26.38
C TYR A 2 -22.15 -11.04 -27.65
N ASN A 3 -22.77 -11.42 -28.77
CA ASN A 3 -22.68 -10.71 -30.03
C ASN A 3 -23.20 -9.25 -29.99
N THR A 4 -24.07 -8.92 -29.03
CA THR A 4 -24.55 -7.54 -28.82
C THR A 4 -23.61 -6.72 -27.93
N LEU A 5 -22.95 -7.37 -26.96
CA LEU A 5 -21.96 -6.73 -26.07
C LEU A 5 -20.59 -6.54 -26.73
N LYS A 6 -20.18 -7.49 -27.57
CA LYS A 6 -18.86 -7.49 -28.21
C LYS A 6 -18.50 -6.18 -28.91
N PRO A 7 -19.33 -5.61 -29.80
CA PRO A 7 -18.98 -4.34 -30.48
C PRO A 7 -18.87 -3.17 -29.49
N VAL A 8 -19.66 -3.15 -28.42
CA VAL A 8 -19.57 -2.12 -27.39
C VAL A 8 -18.21 -2.17 -26.71
N LEU A 9 -17.79 -3.37 -26.23
CA LEU A 9 -16.48 -3.55 -25.61
C LEU A 9 -15.33 -3.24 -26.57
N GLN A 10 -15.44 -3.60 -27.85
CA GLN A 10 -14.44 -3.28 -28.85
C GLN A 10 -14.29 -1.77 -29.05
N GLN A 11 -15.39 -1.04 -29.08
CA GLN A 11 -15.36 0.42 -29.21
C GLN A 11 -14.75 1.06 -27.96
N GLU A 12 -15.16 0.67 -26.75
CA GLU A 12 -14.60 1.18 -25.50
C GLU A 12 -13.09 0.92 -25.40
N LEU A 13 -12.62 -0.27 -25.78
CA LEU A 13 -11.19 -0.60 -25.80
C LEU A 13 -10.41 0.26 -26.82
N ALA A 14 -10.99 0.51 -28.00
CA ALA A 14 -10.40 1.39 -29.01
C ALA A 14 -10.32 2.84 -28.53
N ASP A 15 -11.36 3.32 -27.82
CA ASP A 15 -11.38 4.65 -27.23
C ASP A 15 -10.32 4.80 -26.14
N ILE A 16 -10.17 3.80 -25.27
CA ILE A 16 -9.11 3.74 -24.23
C ILE A 16 -7.71 3.78 -24.89
N GLU A 17 -7.50 3.03 -25.98
CA GLU A 17 -6.23 3.01 -26.69
C GLU A 17 -5.92 4.32 -27.40
N SER A 18 -6.92 4.92 -28.08
CA SER A 18 -6.77 6.20 -28.79
C SER A 18 -6.51 7.37 -27.82
N ALA A 19 -7.09 7.31 -26.61
CA ALA A 19 -6.82 8.26 -25.55
C ALA A 19 -5.43 8.08 -24.90
N GLY A 20 -4.68 7.02 -25.28
CA GLY A 20 -3.40 6.69 -24.66
C GLY A 20 -3.53 6.19 -23.21
N LEU A 21 -4.65 5.57 -22.85
CA LEU A 21 -4.92 5.10 -21.49
C LEU A 21 -4.84 3.57 -21.36
N TYR A 22 -4.55 2.87 -22.47
CA TYR A 22 -4.47 1.42 -22.50
C TYR A 22 -3.26 0.92 -21.70
N LYS A 23 -3.48 0.01 -20.76
CA LYS A 23 -2.43 -0.54 -19.90
C LYS A 23 -1.88 -1.83 -20.50
N ARG A 24 -0.58 -1.84 -20.79
CA ARG A 24 0.15 -3.01 -21.28
C ARG A 24 1.05 -3.55 -20.17
N GLU A 25 0.93 -4.83 -19.86
CA GLU A 25 1.76 -5.50 -18.86
C GLU A 25 3.16 -5.75 -19.43
N ARG A 26 4.19 -5.42 -18.64
CA ARG A 26 5.59 -5.77 -18.95
C ARG A 26 5.94 -7.05 -18.18
N ILE A 27 6.40 -8.07 -18.89
CA ILE A 27 6.69 -9.39 -18.31
C ILE A 27 8.10 -9.39 -17.72
N ILE A 28 8.20 -9.72 -16.42
CA ILE A 28 9.45 -9.93 -15.69
C ILE A 28 9.75 -11.42 -15.70
N THR A 29 10.99 -11.79 -16.02
CA THR A 29 11.45 -13.19 -16.18
C THR A 29 12.50 -13.61 -15.13
N SER A 30 12.75 -12.77 -14.15
CA SER A 30 13.64 -13.03 -13.00
C SER A 30 12.87 -12.95 -11.68
N PRO A 31 13.45 -13.37 -10.55
CA PRO A 31 12.98 -12.99 -9.23
C PRO A 31 12.88 -11.46 -9.08
N GLN A 32 12.03 -11.00 -8.17
CA GLN A 32 11.89 -9.58 -7.87
C GLN A 32 13.07 -9.05 -7.05
N GLY A 33 13.63 -7.93 -7.47
CA GLY A 33 14.80 -7.32 -6.83
C GLY A 33 15.09 -5.92 -7.38
N PRO A 34 16.22 -5.30 -6.99
CA PRO A 34 16.67 -4.05 -7.61
C PRO A 34 17.02 -4.27 -9.08
N ASP A 35 17.72 -5.34 -9.40
CA ASP A 35 18.00 -5.78 -10.78
C ASP A 35 17.00 -6.86 -11.17
N ILE A 36 16.33 -6.66 -12.31
CA ILE A 36 15.37 -7.62 -12.87
C ILE A 36 15.63 -7.82 -14.35
N THR A 37 15.23 -8.97 -14.86
CA THR A 37 15.22 -9.26 -16.29
C THR A 37 13.78 -9.16 -16.81
N VAL A 38 13.57 -8.41 -17.89
CA VAL A 38 12.27 -8.34 -18.56
C VAL A 38 12.27 -9.20 -19.81
N GLN A 39 11.08 -9.46 -20.37
CA GLN A 39 10.92 -10.23 -21.61
C GLN A 39 11.86 -9.71 -22.70
N GLY A 40 12.52 -10.62 -23.41
CA GLY A 40 13.58 -10.30 -24.36
C GLY A 40 15.00 -10.29 -23.76
N GLY A 41 15.17 -10.63 -22.50
CA GLY A 41 16.47 -10.80 -21.83
C GLY A 41 17.16 -9.50 -21.41
N LYS A 42 16.47 -8.36 -21.45
CA LYS A 42 17.04 -7.07 -21.03
C LYS A 42 17.06 -6.96 -19.51
N ASN A 43 18.25 -6.71 -18.95
CA ASN A 43 18.42 -6.40 -17.53
C ASN A 43 18.15 -4.91 -17.29
N VAL A 44 17.37 -4.62 -16.25
CA VAL A 44 16.97 -3.26 -15.89
C VAL A 44 16.91 -3.08 -14.38
N ILE A 45 17.12 -1.85 -13.91
CA ILE A 45 16.98 -1.51 -12.48
C ILE A 45 15.52 -1.15 -12.20
N ASN A 46 14.92 -1.80 -11.22
CA ASN A 46 13.50 -1.67 -10.90
C ASN A 46 13.24 -0.59 -9.86
N PHE A 47 12.51 0.45 -10.26
CA PHE A 47 12.03 1.53 -9.40
C PHE A 47 10.49 1.59 -9.32
N CYS A 48 9.82 0.45 -9.55
CA CYS A 48 8.36 0.35 -9.52
C CYS A 48 7.80 -0.51 -8.39
N ALA A 49 8.54 -1.57 -7.98
CA ALA A 49 8.03 -2.54 -7.02
C ALA A 49 7.87 -1.91 -5.63
N ASN A 50 6.76 -2.24 -4.95
CA ASN A 50 6.55 -1.85 -3.54
C ASN A 50 7.43 -2.70 -2.58
N ASN A 51 8.61 -3.10 -3.02
CA ASN A 51 9.57 -3.92 -2.29
C ASN A 51 10.50 -3.03 -1.45
N TYR A 52 9.90 -2.22 -0.58
CA TYR A 52 10.59 -1.17 0.19
C TYR A 52 11.83 -1.64 0.93
N LEU A 53 11.75 -2.82 1.56
CA LEU A 53 12.84 -3.40 2.36
C LEU A 53 13.68 -4.44 1.60
N GLY A 54 13.36 -4.70 0.32
CA GLY A 54 14.10 -5.66 -0.50
C GLY A 54 13.86 -7.12 -0.14
N LEU A 55 12.77 -7.45 0.57
CA LEU A 55 12.55 -8.77 1.15
C LEU A 55 11.89 -9.78 0.21
N SER A 56 11.35 -9.37 -0.94
CA SER A 56 10.57 -10.25 -1.83
C SER A 56 11.34 -11.48 -2.33
N SER A 57 12.66 -11.39 -2.42
CA SER A 57 13.54 -12.52 -2.82
C SER A 57 14.67 -12.74 -1.81
N HIS A 58 14.49 -12.30 -0.57
CA HIS A 58 15.51 -12.45 0.47
C HIS A 58 15.69 -13.93 0.84
N PRO A 59 16.94 -14.47 0.92
CA PRO A 59 17.18 -15.90 1.17
C PRO A 59 16.52 -16.46 2.44
N LYS A 60 16.53 -15.72 3.55
CA LYS A 60 15.86 -16.14 4.79
C LYS A 60 14.33 -16.23 4.63
N VAL A 61 13.71 -15.32 3.86
CA VAL A 61 12.27 -15.32 3.61
C VAL A 61 11.88 -16.51 2.72
N ILE A 62 12.67 -16.78 1.68
CA ILE A 62 12.47 -17.94 0.80
C ILE A 62 12.66 -19.26 1.59
N ALA A 63 13.67 -19.34 2.46
CA ALA A 63 13.89 -20.52 3.29
C ALA A 63 12.71 -20.79 4.23
N ALA A 64 12.20 -19.77 4.91
CA ALA A 64 11.03 -19.89 5.78
C ALA A 64 9.75 -20.28 5.02
N ALA A 65 9.58 -19.78 3.80
CA ALA A 65 8.47 -20.20 2.94
C ALA A 65 8.55 -21.69 2.58
N LYS A 66 9.75 -22.20 2.25
CA LYS A 66 9.98 -23.63 1.94
C LYS A 66 9.75 -24.50 3.17
N GLU A 67 10.24 -24.11 4.33
CA GLU A 67 10.03 -24.81 5.60
C GLU A 67 8.52 -24.92 5.92
N ALA A 68 7.77 -23.84 5.73
CA ALA A 68 6.32 -23.87 5.93
C ALA A 68 5.60 -24.76 4.90
N LEU A 69 6.07 -24.86 3.66
CA LEU A 69 5.56 -25.82 2.68
C LEU A 69 5.79 -27.27 3.12
N ASP A 70 6.98 -27.57 3.64
CA ASP A 70 7.34 -28.93 4.06
C ASP A 70 6.58 -29.35 5.34
N SER A 71 6.38 -28.43 6.28
CA SER A 71 5.76 -28.71 7.58
C SER A 71 4.23 -28.58 7.60
N HIS A 72 3.66 -27.63 6.85
CA HIS A 72 2.23 -27.27 6.90
C HIS A 72 1.49 -27.46 5.58
N GLY A 73 2.20 -27.84 4.52
CA GLY A 73 1.62 -28.12 3.20
C GLY A 73 1.40 -26.85 2.35
N TYR A 74 0.83 -27.05 1.16
CA TYR A 74 0.64 -25.99 0.17
C TYR A 74 -0.55 -25.07 0.52
N GLY A 75 -1.64 -25.61 1.02
CA GLY A 75 -2.87 -24.86 1.30
C GLY A 75 -3.87 -25.67 2.11
N LEU A 76 -4.90 -24.99 2.64
CA LEU A 76 -5.86 -25.59 3.58
C LEU A 76 -7.13 -26.08 2.91
N SER A 77 -7.41 -25.70 1.66
CA SER A 77 -8.67 -26.00 0.94
C SER A 77 -9.91 -25.60 1.74
N SER A 78 -9.81 -24.56 2.57
CA SER A 78 -10.86 -24.15 3.50
C SER A 78 -10.71 -22.68 3.92
N VAL A 79 -11.82 -22.15 4.44
CA VAL A 79 -11.87 -20.88 5.16
C VAL A 79 -11.50 -21.09 6.63
N ARG A 80 -11.15 -20.01 7.32
CA ARG A 80 -10.55 -20.02 8.66
C ARG A 80 -11.38 -20.76 9.72
N PHE A 81 -12.68 -20.55 9.80
CA PHE A 81 -13.52 -21.09 10.88
C PHE A 81 -13.93 -22.56 10.69
N ILE A 82 -13.82 -23.11 9.48
CA ILE A 82 -14.16 -24.52 9.23
C ILE A 82 -12.97 -25.42 9.60
N CYS A 83 -11.94 -25.48 8.72
CA CYS A 83 -10.72 -26.24 8.96
C CYS A 83 -9.47 -25.57 8.35
N GLY A 84 -9.55 -24.28 8.07
CA GLY A 84 -8.49 -23.48 7.43
C GLY A 84 -7.62 -22.71 8.42
N THR A 85 -7.55 -23.06 9.70
CA THR A 85 -6.69 -22.43 10.69
C THR A 85 -5.64 -23.39 11.20
N GLN A 86 -4.37 -23.08 10.98
CA GLN A 86 -3.21 -23.75 11.56
C GLN A 86 -2.61 -22.90 12.67
N ASP A 87 -1.72 -23.47 13.48
CA ASP A 87 -1.00 -22.79 14.55
C ASP A 87 -0.18 -21.59 14.06
N ILE A 88 0.51 -21.73 12.91
CA ILE A 88 1.28 -20.63 12.31
C ILE A 88 0.42 -19.40 11.96
N HIS A 89 -0.87 -19.55 11.65
CA HIS A 89 -1.76 -18.42 11.45
C HIS A 89 -1.95 -17.63 12.75
N LYS A 90 -2.13 -18.35 13.87
CA LYS A 90 -2.29 -17.73 15.20
C LYS A 90 -0.98 -17.10 15.67
N GLU A 91 0.15 -17.72 15.35
CA GLU A 91 1.47 -17.13 15.62
C GLU A 91 1.67 -15.83 14.85
N LEU A 92 1.33 -15.81 13.54
CA LEU A 92 1.44 -14.61 12.72
C LEU A 92 0.53 -13.49 13.23
N GLU A 93 -0.74 -13.80 13.57
CA GLU A 93 -1.67 -12.85 14.16
C GLU A 93 -1.09 -12.20 15.42
N LYS A 94 -0.55 -13.01 16.33
CA LYS A 94 0.10 -12.52 17.56
C LYS A 94 1.30 -11.64 17.25
N LYS A 95 2.20 -12.05 16.35
CA LYS A 95 3.40 -11.29 15.98
C LYS A 95 3.07 -9.94 15.34
N ILE A 96 2.02 -9.87 14.51
CA ILE A 96 1.56 -8.60 13.93
C ILE A 96 1.04 -7.68 15.03
N ALA A 97 0.21 -8.19 15.95
CA ALA A 97 -0.30 -7.40 17.07
C ALA A 97 0.84 -6.85 17.96
N GLU A 98 1.82 -7.70 18.31
CA GLU A 98 3.02 -7.29 19.05
C GLU A 98 3.84 -6.23 18.28
N PHE A 99 4.01 -6.44 16.97
CA PHE A 99 4.77 -5.52 16.11
C PHE A 99 4.11 -4.14 16.03
N LEU A 100 2.79 -4.06 15.92
CA LEU A 100 2.05 -2.81 15.79
C LEU A 100 1.67 -2.18 17.13
N GLY A 101 1.84 -2.90 18.25
CA GLY A 101 1.43 -2.45 19.57
C GLY A 101 -0.09 -2.43 19.76
N THR A 102 -0.79 -3.41 19.19
CA THR A 102 -2.25 -3.58 19.28
C THR A 102 -2.60 -4.79 20.15
N GLU A 103 -3.91 -5.01 20.39
CA GLU A 103 -4.38 -6.08 21.28
C GLU A 103 -4.52 -7.43 20.56
N ASP A 104 -4.99 -7.41 19.30
CA ASP A 104 -5.20 -8.64 18.51
C ASP A 104 -5.17 -8.33 17.00
N THR A 105 -5.08 -9.40 16.18
CA THR A 105 -5.02 -9.31 14.72
C THR A 105 -5.82 -10.44 14.07
N ILE A 106 -6.40 -10.14 12.89
CA ILE A 106 -7.08 -11.09 12.01
C ILE A 106 -6.43 -11.03 10.62
N LEU A 107 -6.19 -12.21 10.01
CA LEU A 107 -5.56 -12.35 8.68
C LEU A 107 -6.61 -12.45 7.57
N TYR A 108 -6.30 -11.88 6.42
CA TYR A 108 -7.08 -11.95 5.18
C TYR A 108 -6.20 -12.41 4.00
N ALA A 109 -6.82 -12.86 2.91
CA ALA A 109 -6.12 -13.22 1.68
C ALA A 109 -5.43 -12.01 1.01
N ALA A 110 -5.96 -10.82 1.20
CA ALA A 110 -5.40 -9.55 0.70
C ALA A 110 -5.76 -8.38 1.62
N ALA A 111 -4.99 -7.28 1.53
CA ALA A 111 -5.34 -6.02 2.22
C ALA A 111 -6.62 -5.40 1.65
N PHE A 112 -6.95 -5.66 0.39
CA PHE A 112 -8.22 -5.24 -0.20
C PHE A 112 -9.40 -5.85 0.56
N ASP A 113 -9.30 -7.15 0.90
CA ASP A 113 -10.29 -7.88 1.70
C ASP A 113 -10.33 -7.37 3.15
N ALA A 114 -9.17 -7.06 3.73
CA ALA A 114 -9.08 -6.49 5.08
C ALA A 114 -9.85 -5.16 5.16
N ASN A 115 -9.59 -4.22 4.25
CA ASN A 115 -10.30 -2.93 4.19
C ASN A 115 -11.79 -3.10 3.88
N GLY A 116 -12.13 -3.95 2.91
CA GLY A 116 -13.52 -4.23 2.53
C GLY A 116 -14.32 -4.91 3.66
N GLY A 117 -13.65 -5.64 4.51
CA GLY A 117 -14.25 -6.45 5.57
C GLY A 117 -14.48 -5.75 6.92
N VAL A 118 -14.06 -4.47 7.07
CA VAL A 118 -14.14 -3.74 8.36
C VAL A 118 -15.51 -3.14 8.61
N PHE A 119 -16.09 -2.46 7.63
CA PHE A 119 -17.17 -1.49 7.89
C PHE A 119 -18.54 -2.14 8.12
N GLU A 120 -18.96 -3.07 7.26
CA GLU A 120 -20.29 -3.73 7.37
C GLU A 120 -20.49 -4.47 8.71
N PRO A 121 -19.49 -5.19 9.26
CA PRO A 121 -19.63 -5.86 10.56
C PRO A 121 -19.78 -4.94 11.76
N LEU A 122 -19.23 -3.71 11.69
CA LEU A 122 -19.09 -2.81 12.84
C LEU A 122 -20.11 -1.67 12.83
N PHE A 123 -20.55 -1.22 11.65
CA PHE A 123 -21.34 0.01 11.50
C PHE A 123 -22.64 -0.21 10.72
N ASN A 124 -23.65 0.62 10.99
CA ASN A 124 -24.95 0.59 10.34
C ASN A 124 -25.51 2.01 10.12
N GLU A 125 -26.79 2.13 9.77
CA GLU A 125 -27.46 3.38 9.42
C GLU A 125 -27.43 4.45 10.53
N GLN A 126 -27.18 4.06 11.79
CA GLN A 126 -27.10 4.98 12.93
C GLN A 126 -25.70 5.60 13.10
N ASP A 127 -24.72 5.13 12.34
CA ASP A 127 -23.30 5.48 12.49
C ASP A 127 -22.82 6.33 11.31
N ALA A 128 -21.65 6.94 11.43
CA ALA A 128 -21.01 7.69 10.35
C ALA A 128 -19.57 7.25 10.11
N ILE A 129 -19.18 7.19 8.84
CA ILE A 129 -17.81 6.95 8.37
C ILE A 129 -17.33 8.24 7.70
N ILE A 130 -16.23 8.81 8.21
CA ILE A 130 -15.62 10.05 7.75
C ILE A 130 -14.28 9.71 7.10
N SER A 131 -14.24 9.69 5.77
CA SER A 131 -13.13 9.16 4.97
C SER A 131 -12.37 10.27 4.26
N ASP A 132 -11.02 10.21 4.26
CA ASP A 132 -10.20 11.05 3.38
C ASP A 132 -10.56 10.79 1.91
N GLU A 133 -10.62 11.83 1.10
CA GLU A 133 -11.03 11.75 -0.30
C GLU A 133 -10.06 10.98 -1.20
N LEU A 134 -8.78 10.86 -0.79
CA LEU A 134 -7.73 10.16 -1.53
C LEU A 134 -7.44 8.76 -0.99
N ASN A 135 -8.23 8.25 -0.05
CA ASN A 135 -8.08 6.89 0.46
C ASN A 135 -8.05 5.85 -0.66
N HIS A 136 -7.37 4.73 -0.39
CA HIS A 136 -7.28 3.61 -1.30
C HIS A 136 -8.65 3.07 -1.74
N ALA A 137 -8.75 2.60 -2.99
CA ALA A 137 -9.98 2.08 -3.58
C ALA A 137 -10.68 1.03 -2.71
N SER A 138 -9.93 0.17 -2.02
CA SER A 138 -10.49 -0.85 -1.12
C SER A 138 -11.25 -0.26 0.07
N ILE A 139 -10.78 0.86 0.61
CA ILE A 139 -11.50 1.61 1.65
C ILE A 139 -12.78 2.21 1.07
N ILE A 140 -12.66 2.87 -0.08
CA ILE A 140 -13.83 3.47 -0.77
C ILE A 140 -14.90 2.41 -1.04
N ASP A 141 -14.52 1.25 -1.54
CA ASP A 141 -15.45 0.16 -1.85
C ASP A 141 -16.04 -0.47 -0.57
N GLY A 142 -15.22 -0.67 0.47
CA GLY A 142 -15.71 -1.14 1.77
C GLY A 142 -16.72 -0.19 2.41
N VAL A 143 -16.46 1.12 2.35
CA VAL A 143 -17.40 2.16 2.81
C VAL A 143 -18.69 2.17 1.98
N ARG A 144 -18.60 1.91 0.66
CA ARG A 144 -19.79 1.82 -0.22
C ARG A 144 -20.70 0.64 0.12
N LEU A 145 -20.14 -0.47 0.58
CA LEU A 145 -20.91 -1.67 0.98
C LEU A 145 -21.59 -1.48 2.34
N CYS A 146 -21.09 -0.58 3.18
CA CYS A 146 -21.68 -0.29 4.49
C CYS A 146 -22.90 0.65 4.36
N LYS A 147 -23.88 0.48 5.26
CA LYS A 147 -25.07 1.32 5.31
C LYS A 147 -24.91 2.57 6.17
N ALA A 148 -23.77 2.75 6.84
CA ALA A 148 -23.50 3.95 7.63
C ALA A 148 -23.53 5.22 6.77
N GLN A 149 -23.83 6.36 7.42
CA GLN A 149 -23.73 7.66 6.78
C GLN A 149 -22.29 7.89 6.31
N ARG A 150 -22.12 8.27 5.04
CA ARG A 150 -20.81 8.49 4.41
C ARG A 150 -20.52 9.97 4.32
N GLN A 151 -19.42 10.38 4.97
CA GLN A 151 -18.83 11.71 4.86
C GLN A 151 -17.45 11.58 4.23
N ARG A 152 -17.10 12.53 3.38
CA ARG A 152 -15.77 12.61 2.78
C ARG A 152 -15.19 13.99 3.11
N TYR A 153 -13.98 14.02 3.66
CA TYR A 153 -13.24 15.26 3.88
C TYR A 153 -12.11 15.40 2.85
N LYS A 154 -11.77 16.65 2.56
CA LYS A 154 -10.69 16.99 1.62
C LYS A 154 -9.35 16.47 2.14
N HIS A 155 -8.54 15.96 1.22
CA HIS A 155 -7.25 15.39 1.57
C HIS A 155 -6.42 16.32 2.44
N ASP A 156 -5.99 15.78 3.60
CA ASP A 156 -5.12 16.45 4.57
C ASP A 156 -5.67 17.78 5.16
N ASP A 157 -6.98 18.04 5.01
CA ASP A 157 -7.67 19.24 5.51
C ASP A 157 -8.35 18.96 6.85
N MET A 158 -7.67 19.33 7.95
CA MET A 158 -8.16 19.11 9.31
C MET A 158 -9.38 19.99 9.66
N ALA A 159 -9.54 21.14 9.01
CA ALA A 159 -10.71 22.00 9.21
C ALA A 159 -11.96 21.37 8.57
N ASP A 160 -11.85 20.83 7.37
CA ASP A 160 -12.94 20.10 6.73
C ASP A 160 -13.25 18.79 7.49
N LEU A 161 -12.25 18.08 8.01
CA LEU A 161 -12.45 16.92 8.88
C LEU A 161 -13.27 17.29 10.12
N GLU A 162 -12.92 18.38 10.80
CA GLU A 162 -13.65 18.86 11.98
C GLU A 162 -15.11 19.23 11.63
N GLU A 163 -15.34 19.88 10.48
CA GLU A 163 -16.69 20.18 9.99
C GLU A 163 -17.52 18.89 9.79
N LYS A 164 -16.95 17.82 9.22
CA LYS A 164 -17.65 16.54 9.06
C LYS A 164 -17.94 15.85 10.39
N LEU A 165 -17.03 15.97 11.36
CA LEU A 165 -17.25 15.47 12.73
C LEU A 165 -18.41 16.19 13.41
N LYS A 166 -18.50 17.52 13.31
CA LYS A 166 -19.63 18.33 13.80
C LYS A 166 -20.94 17.95 13.10
N ALA A 167 -20.92 17.79 11.79
CA ALA A 167 -22.11 17.43 11.01
C ALA A 167 -22.68 16.04 11.34
N THR A 168 -21.89 15.17 11.96
CA THR A 168 -22.28 13.80 12.32
C THR A 168 -22.40 13.60 13.83
N GLU A 169 -22.50 14.66 14.61
CA GLU A 169 -22.55 14.60 16.08
C GLU A 169 -23.75 13.82 16.62
N SER A 170 -24.86 13.79 15.88
CA SER A 170 -26.05 13.02 16.23
C SER A 170 -25.94 11.51 15.94
N CYS A 171 -24.91 11.06 15.23
CA CYS A 171 -24.70 9.64 14.95
C CYS A 171 -24.27 8.89 16.22
N ARG A 172 -24.69 7.62 16.35
CA ARG A 172 -24.36 6.75 17.48
C ARG A 172 -22.85 6.57 17.64
N HIS A 173 -22.16 6.21 16.56
CA HIS A 173 -20.71 6.09 16.49
C HIS A 173 -20.18 6.79 15.24
N ARG A 174 -18.96 7.28 15.34
CA ARG A 174 -18.22 7.89 14.22
C ARG A 174 -16.86 7.23 14.10
N ILE A 175 -16.39 7.04 12.87
CA ILE A 175 -15.03 6.59 12.60
C ILE A 175 -14.38 7.48 11.55
N ILE A 176 -13.17 7.95 11.84
CA ILE A 176 -12.29 8.62 10.88
C ILE A 176 -11.45 7.56 10.20
N VAL A 177 -11.37 7.60 8.87
CA VAL A 177 -10.64 6.61 8.07
C VAL A 177 -9.68 7.30 7.13
N THR A 178 -8.40 6.91 7.19
CA THR A 178 -7.35 7.46 6.32
C THR A 178 -6.30 6.40 5.95
N ASP A 179 -5.67 6.54 4.78
CA ASP A 179 -4.38 5.89 4.55
C ASP A 179 -3.33 6.51 5.49
N GLY A 180 -2.41 5.73 6.02
CA GLY A 180 -1.26 6.24 6.76
C GLY A 180 -0.29 6.99 5.84
N ALA A 181 -0.02 6.42 4.64
CA ALA A 181 0.63 7.10 3.55
C ALA A 181 -0.08 6.81 2.22
N PHE A 182 -0.32 7.86 1.46
CA PHE A 182 -1.09 7.81 0.21
C PHE A 182 -0.24 7.31 -0.95
N SER A 183 -0.67 6.20 -1.56
CA SER A 183 0.12 5.39 -2.49
C SER A 183 0.59 6.11 -3.75
N MET A 184 -0.12 7.15 -4.20
CA MET A 184 0.20 7.88 -5.43
C MET A 184 1.03 9.14 -5.18
N ASP A 185 1.04 9.63 -3.96
CA ASP A 185 1.63 10.91 -3.60
C ASP A 185 2.79 10.79 -2.60
N GLY A 186 2.81 9.74 -1.78
CA GLY A 186 3.79 9.62 -0.69
C GLY A 186 3.57 10.64 0.44
N THR A 187 2.40 11.28 0.48
CA THR A 187 1.99 12.12 1.62
C THR A 187 1.63 11.24 2.81
N ILE A 188 1.93 11.71 4.01
CA ILE A 188 1.66 11.02 5.28
C ILE A 188 0.53 11.75 5.98
N ALA A 189 -0.48 11.01 6.46
CA ALA A 189 -1.60 11.59 7.19
C ALA A 189 -1.15 12.24 8.51
N GLN A 190 -1.76 13.37 8.89
CA GLN A 190 -1.45 14.10 10.12
C GLN A 190 -2.10 13.41 11.34
N LEU A 191 -1.63 12.21 11.70
CA LEU A 191 -2.28 11.37 12.72
C LEU A 191 -2.34 12.00 14.11
N ASP A 192 -1.37 12.84 14.46
CA ASP A 192 -1.37 13.62 15.70
C ASP A 192 -2.60 14.54 15.80
N LYS A 193 -2.92 15.24 14.71
CA LYS A 193 -4.11 16.10 14.64
C LYS A 193 -5.40 15.31 14.50
N ILE A 194 -5.39 14.25 13.70
CA ILE A 194 -6.54 13.36 13.53
C ILE A 194 -6.94 12.75 14.88
N CYS A 195 -5.97 12.24 15.66
CA CYS A 195 -6.23 11.69 16.99
C CYS A 195 -6.75 12.76 17.98
N THR A 196 -6.24 13.99 17.89
CA THR A 196 -6.74 15.09 18.72
C THR A 196 -8.21 15.40 18.41
N LEU A 197 -8.58 15.46 17.14
CA LEU A 197 -9.99 15.64 16.74
C LEU A 197 -10.84 14.43 17.12
N ALA A 198 -10.33 13.22 16.97
CA ALA A 198 -11.03 11.99 17.33
C ALA A 198 -11.35 11.97 18.84
N GLU A 199 -10.40 12.33 19.71
CA GLU A 199 -10.60 12.46 21.15
C GLU A 199 -11.65 13.53 21.46
N GLN A 200 -11.56 14.71 20.84
CA GLN A 200 -12.47 15.83 21.05
C GLN A 200 -13.92 15.49 20.68
N TYR A 201 -14.12 14.74 19.61
CA TYR A 201 -15.44 14.41 19.07
C TYR A 201 -15.89 12.97 19.37
N ASN A 202 -15.17 12.23 20.21
CA ASN A 202 -15.44 10.83 20.56
C ASN A 202 -15.64 9.95 19.32
N ALA A 203 -14.69 9.99 18.41
CA ALA A 203 -14.66 9.20 17.19
C ALA A 203 -13.56 8.13 17.24
N LEU A 204 -13.80 6.99 16.60
CA LEU A 204 -12.78 5.97 16.35
C LEU A 204 -11.82 6.40 15.24
N VAL A 205 -10.61 5.84 15.22
CA VAL A 205 -9.62 6.08 14.17
C VAL A 205 -9.19 4.76 13.52
N MET A 206 -9.32 4.68 12.19
CA MET A 206 -8.78 3.60 11.37
C MET A 206 -7.73 4.14 10.41
N ILE A 207 -6.60 3.45 10.31
CA ILE A 207 -5.55 3.74 9.33
C ILE A 207 -5.22 2.51 8.47
N ASP A 208 -4.92 2.74 7.18
CA ASP A 208 -4.31 1.74 6.31
C ASP A 208 -2.79 1.96 6.27
N GLU A 209 -2.05 1.05 6.85
CA GLU A 209 -0.58 1.06 6.95
C GLU A 209 0.12 0.27 5.82
N SER A 210 -0.59 -0.06 4.75
CA SER A 210 -0.05 -0.87 3.63
C SER A 210 1.20 -0.29 2.97
N HIS A 211 1.42 1.01 3.07
CA HIS A 211 2.60 1.71 2.57
C HIS A 211 3.54 2.20 3.68
N CYS A 212 3.42 1.71 4.90
CA CYS A 212 4.16 2.25 6.05
C CYS A 212 4.71 1.19 6.99
N SER A 213 3.95 0.13 7.30
CA SER A 213 4.39 -0.95 8.17
C SER A 213 5.68 -1.57 7.68
N GLY A 214 6.65 -1.70 8.59
CA GLY A 214 7.97 -2.25 8.34
C GLY A 214 9.08 -1.18 8.24
N PHE A 215 8.76 0.10 7.95
CA PHE A 215 9.80 1.12 7.73
C PHE A 215 9.47 2.55 8.18
N MET A 216 8.20 2.93 8.32
CA MET A 216 7.86 4.24 8.87
C MET A 216 7.94 4.23 10.39
N GLY A 217 8.37 5.36 10.97
CA GLY A 217 8.64 5.47 12.40
C GLY A 217 10.07 5.06 12.76
N LYS A 218 10.46 5.27 14.00
CA LYS A 218 11.82 5.03 14.49
C LYS A 218 12.23 3.56 14.43
N THR A 219 11.29 2.66 14.70
CA THR A 219 11.50 1.21 14.69
C THR A 219 10.71 0.49 13.61
N GLY A 220 10.10 1.26 12.67
CA GLY A 220 9.38 0.72 11.51
C GLY A 220 7.97 0.22 11.83
N ARG A 221 7.35 0.67 12.92
CA ARG A 221 6.01 0.20 13.31
C ARG A 221 4.90 0.81 12.46
N GLY A 222 5.15 1.96 11.84
CA GLY A 222 4.20 2.63 10.96
C GLY A 222 4.05 4.12 11.26
N THR A 223 3.04 4.74 10.64
CA THR A 223 2.78 6.19 10.81
C THR A 223 2.31 6.55 12.21
N HIS A 224 1.66 5.63 12.92
CA HIS A 224 1.27 5.84 14.32
C HIS A 224 2.47 5.92 15.27
N GLU A 225 3.58 5.21 14.99
CA GLU A 225 4.85 5.42 15.67
C GLU A 225 5.48 6.76 15.25
N HIS A 226 5.49 7.05 13.95
CA HIS A 226 6.06 8.29 13.41
C HIS A 226 5.46 9.56 14.05
N HIS A 227 4.17 9.57 14.29
CA HIS A 227 3.44 10.68 14.92
C HIS A 227 3.32 10.58 16.45
N ASN A 228 3.95 9.58 17.09
CA ASN A 228 3.88 9.33 18.54
C ASN A 228 2.43 9.15 19.05
N VAL A 229 1.59 8.49 18.28
CA VAL A 229 0.18 8.19 18.62
C VAL A 229 -0.08 6.69 18.77
N MET A 230 0.94 5.90 19.06
CA MET A 230 0.77 4.48 19.38
C MET A 230 -0.23 4.31 20.54
N GLY A 231 -1.13 3.32 20.42
CA GLY A 231 -2.20 3.07 21.39
C GLY A 231 -3.46 3.96 21.21
N LYS A 232 -3.41 5.00 20.36
CA LYS A 232 -4.56 5.87 20.05
C LYS A 232 -5.35 5.47 18.81
N ILE A 233 -4.83 4.54 18.02
CA ILE A 233 -5.48 4.02 16.81
C ILE A 233 -6.29 2.79 17.18
N ASP A 234 -7.55 2.74 16.77
CA ASP A 234 -8.47 1.64 17.11
C ASP A 234 -8.37 0.49 16.11
N ILE A 235 -8.13 0.80 14.82
CA ILE A 235 -8.05 -0.17 13.72
C ILE A 235 -6.89 0.18 12.82
N ILE A 236 -5.99 -0.79 12.62
CA ILE A 236 -4.88 -0.71 11.66
C ILE A 236 -5.07 -1.82 10.63
N THR A 237 -5.21 -1.47 9.36
CA THR A 237 -5.13 -2.45 8.29
C THR A 237 -3.77 -2.38 7.61
N GLY A 238 -3.36 -3.47 6.97
CA GLY A 238 -2.08 -3.52 6.29
C GLY A 238 -1.94 -4.71 5.37
N THR A 239 -0.82 -4.78 4.67
CA THR A 239 -0.53 -5.81 3.68
C THR A 239 0.78 -6.54 3.97
N LEU A 240 0.79 -7.85 3.69
CA LEU A 240 1.99 -8.66 3.62
C LEU A 240 2.62 -8.66 2.20
N GLY A 241 1.94 -8.02 1.25
CA GLY A 241 2.33 -7.98 -0.17
C GLY A 241 3.28 -6.83 -0.57
N LYS A 242 3.87 -6.12 0.40
CA LYS A 242 4.81 -5.01 0.16
C LYS A 242 6.05 -5.13 1.05
N ALA A 243 6.31 -4.18 1.94
CA ALA A 243 7.47 -4.18 2.84
C ALA A 243 7.56 -5.45 3.72
N LEU A 244 6.42 -6.01 4.12
CA LEU A 244 6.36 -7.20 4.98
C LEU A 244 6.48 -8.52 4.19
N GLY A 245 7.38 -8.59 3.23
CA GLY A 245 7.72 -9.83 2.50
C GLY A 245 7.39 -9.81 1.01
N GLY A 246 6.37 -9.07 0.58
CA GLY A 246 6.10 -8.82 -0.85
C GLY A 246 5.31 -9.90 -1.60
N ALA A 247 4.74 -10.91 -0.92
CA ALA A 247 3.93 -11.93 -1.56
C ALA A 247 2.46 -11.49 -1.67
N SER A 248 1.61 -11.96 -0.80
CA SER A 248 0.20 -11.60 -0.69
C SER A 248 -0.27 -11.71 0.75
N GLY A 249 -1.51 -11.36 1.00
CA GLY A 249 -2.07 -11.34 2.35
C GLY A 249 -2.32 -9.95 2.86
N GLY A 250 -3.29 -9.86 3.75
CA GLY A 250 -3.64 -8.65 4.47
C GLY A 250 -4.00 -8.97 5.91
N PHE A 251 -4.11 -7.93 6.70
CA PHE A 251 -4.52 -8.05 8.09
C PHE A 251 -5.29 -6.83 8.56
N THR A 252 -6.11 -7.05 9.59
CA THR A 252 -6.66 -5.98 10.43
C THR A 252 -6.20 -6.23 11.85
N SER A 253 -5.63 -5.22 12.49
CA SER A 253 -5.10 -5.27 13.85
C SER A 253 -5.72 -4.14 14.67
N GLY A 254 -5.98 -4.34 15.96
CA GLY A 254 -6.63 -3.29 16.76
C GLY A 254 -7.17 -3.80 18.09
N ARG A 255 -8.28 -3.19 18.56
CA ARG A 255 -8.93 -3.57 19.81
C ARG A 255 -9.51 -4.97 19.72
N LYS A 256 -9.35 -5.74 20.80
CA LYS A 256 -9.72 -7.16 20.83
C LYS A 256 -11.19 -7.41 20.44
N GLU A 257 -12.13 -6.63 20.96
CA GLU A 257 -13.56 -6.80 20.68
C GLU A 257 -13.90 -6.50 19.21
N ILE A 258 -13.18 -5.55 18.57
CA ILE A 258 -13.30 -5.25 17.14
C ILE A 258 -12.82 -6.47 16.34
N ILE A 259 -11.65 -6.99 16.64
CA ILE A 259 -11.07 -8.15 15.92
C ILE A 259 -11.93 -9.39 16.13
N ASP A 260 -12.45 -9.64 17.32
CA ASP A 260 -13.36 -10.77 17.58
C ASP A 260 -14.67 -10.62 16.78
N MET A 261 -15.23 -9.40 16.68
CA MET A 261 -16.43 -9.15 15.86
C MET A 261 -16.14 -9.39 14.36
N LEU A 262 -14.98 -8.98 13.85
CA LEU A 262 -14.57 -9.26 12.47
C LEU A 262 -14.47 -10.76 12.20
N ARG A 263 -13.94 -11.55 13.14
CA ARG A 263 -13.90 -13.02 13.01
C ARG A 263 -15.31 -13.64 12.89
N GLN A 264 -16.31 -13.02 13.49
CA GLN A 264 -17.70 -13.53 13.46
C GLN A 264 -18.46 -13.07 12.22
N ARG A 265 -18.19 -11.88 11.65
CA ARG A 265 -19.06 -11.24 10.68
C ARG A 265 -18.38 -10.72 9.41
N SER A 266 -17.06 -10.61 9.37
CA SER A 266 -16.35 -10.10 8.19
C SER A 266 -16.48 -11.10 7.02
N ARG A 267 -17.26 -10.75 6.02
CA ARG A 267 -17.55 -11.63 4.87
C ARG A 267 -16.29 -12.08 4.12
N PRO A 268 -15.30 -11.21 3.83
CA PRO A 268 -14.06 -11.65 3.20
C PRO A 268 -13.30 -12.71 4.03
N TYR A 269 -13.34 -12.60 5.35
CA TYR A 269 -12.74 -13.60 6.23
C TYR A 269 -13.53 -14.92 6.27
N LEU A 270 -14.84 -14.83 6.32
CA LEU A 270 -15.71 -16.01 6.44
C LEU A 270 -15.80 -16.85 5.15
N PHE A 271 -15.60 -16.21 3.98
CA PHE A 271 -15.90 -16.84 2.70
C PHE A 271 -14.71 -16.96 1.73
N SER A 272 -13.57 -16.31 2.03
CA SER A 272 -12.34 -16.52 1.26
C SER A 272 -11.44 -17.56 1.90
N ASN A 273 -10.73 -18.34 1.09
CA ASN A 273 -9.74 -19.29 1.58
C ASN A 273 -8.66 -18.59 2.42
N THR A 274 -8.16 -19.34 3.39
CA THR A 274 -7.11 -18.85 4.29
C THR A 274 -5.80 -18.56 3.57
N LEU A 275 -5.00 -17.71 4.17
CA LEU A 275 -3.64 -17.39 3.71
C LEU A 275 -2.79 -18.68 3.66
N ALA A 276 -2.06 -18.89 2.56
CA ALA A 276 -1.25 -20.07 2.37
C ALA A 276 -0.13 -20.21 3.42
N PRO A 277 0.19 -21.43 3.86
CA PRO A 277 1.22 -21.68 4.87
C PRO A 277 2.59 -21.08 4.51
N SER A 278 3.01 -21.14 3.26
CA SER A 278 4.27 -20.58 2.78
C SER A 278 4.36 -19.06 2.98
N ILE A 279 3.27 -18.34 2.76
CA ILE A 279 3.19 -16.90 2.99
C ILE A 279 3.19 -16.60 4.49
N THR A 280 2.46 -17.40 5.27
CA THR A 280 2.36 -17.26 6.72
C THR A 280 3.74 -17.43 7.38
N GLY A 281 4.46 -18.52 7.08
CA GLY A 281 5.80 -18.78 7.62
C GLY A 281 6.83 -17.74 7.18
N ALA A 282 6.79 -17.32 5.91
CA ALA A 282 7.64 -16.25 5.40
C ALA A 282 7.40 -14.92 6.14
N SER A 283 6.13 -14.57 6.39
CA SER A 283 5.77 -13.32 7.09
C SER A 283 6.19 -13.34 8.56
N ILE A 284 6.14 -14.50 9.23
CA ILE A 284 6.70 -14.68 10.59
C ILE A 284 8.20 -14.37 10.58
N ALA A 285 8.95 -14.94 9.63
CA ALA A 285 10.38 -14.68 9.51
C ALA A 285 10.70 -13.21 9.26
N VAL A 286 9.90 -12.53 8.40
CA VAL A 286 10.05 -11.09 8.15
C VAL A 286 9.84 -10.28 9.42
N LEU A 287 8.78 -10.53 10.19
CA LEU A 287 8.52 -9.81 11.43
C LEU A 287 9.60 -10.02 12.47
N ASN A 288 10.17 -11.24 12.56
CA ASN A 288 11.33 -11.52 13.39
C ASN A 288 12.52 -10.66 12.98
N MET A 289 12.89 -10.66 11.68
CA MET A 289 14.00 -9.84 11.16
C MET A 289 13.82 -8.35 11.47
N LEU A 290 12.61 -7.81 11.26
CA LEU A 290 12.31 -6.39 11.47
C LEU A 290 12.21 -6.01 12.97
N SER A 291 12.06 -6.99 13.85
CA SER A 291 12.07 -6.78 15.30
C SER A 291 13.48 -6.85 15.89
N GLU A 292 14.43 -7.47 15.19
CA GLU A 292 15.84 -7.62 15.63
C GLU A 292 16.69 -6.38 15.31
N THR A 293 16.46 -5.72 14.16
CA THR A 293 17.29 -4.60 13.67
C THR A 293 16.48 -3.60 12.83
N THR A 294 16.95 -2.36 12.78
CA THR A 294 16.43 -1.28 11.91
C THR A 294 17.27 -1.06 10.66
N ASP A 295 18.29 -1.86 10.39
CA ASP A 295 19.26 -1.61 9.31
C ASP A 295 18.62 -1.40 7.93
N LEU A 296 17.62 -2.23 7.58
CA LEU A 296 16.90 -2.08 6.30
C LEU A 296 16.08 -0.80 6.24
N ARG A 297 15.42 -0.45 7.34
CA ARG A 297 14.66 0.79 7.47
C ARG A 297 15.59 2.01 7.33
N ASP A 298 16.73 1.99 8.02
CA ASP A 298 17.70 3.10 8.03
C ASP A 298 18.37 3.27 6.66
N LYS A 299 18.68 2.16 5.98
CA LYS A 299 19.17 2.18 4.59
C LYS A 299 18.11 2.72 3.64
N LEU A 300 16.83 2.34 3.80
CA LEU A 300 15.73 2.88 2.98
C LEU A 300 15.60 4.39 3.15
N GLU A 301 15.67 4.88 4.38
CA GLU A 301 15.61 6.31 4.68
C GLU A 301 16.77 7.07 4.01
N THR A 302 17.99 6.58 4.16
CA THR A 302 19.20 7.14 3.53
C THR A 302 19.07 7.19 2.01
N ASN A 303 18.67 6.08 1.38
CA ASN A 303 18.44 5.99 -0.06
C ASN A 303 17.37 6.98 -0.53
N THR A 304 16.29 7.09 0.24
CA THR A 304 15.16 8.00 -0.08
C THR A 304 15.59 9.46 -0.04
N GLN A 305 16.27 9.87 1.01
CA GLN A 305 16.77 11.24 1.18
C GLN A 305 17.76 11.59 0.06
N TYR A 306 18.68 10.67 -0.25
CA TYR A 306 19.65 10.87 -1.34
C TYR A 306 18.96 11.06 -2.68
N PHE A 307 18.05 10.14 -3.06
CA PHE A 307 17.35 10.21 -4.34
C PHE A 307 16.50 11.48 -4.44
N ARG A 308 15.71 11.81 -3.41
CA ARG A 308 14.88 13.03 -3.39
C ARG A 308 15.72 14.29 -3.59
N LYS A 309 16.83 14.40 -2.87
CA LYS A 309 17.75 15.54 -3.01
C LYS A 309 18.29 15.65 -4.43
N LYS A 310 18.82 14.57 -4.98
CA LYS A 310 19.48 14.55 -6.28
C LYS A 310 18.53 14.79 -7.45
N ILE A 311 17.33 14.23 -7.42
CA ILE A 311 16.35 14.43 -8.49
C ILE A 311 15.79 15.86 -8.47
N THR A 312 15.68 16.48 -7.29
CA THR A 312 15.31 17.90 -7.15
C THR A 312 16.45 18.81 -7.67
N GLU A 313 17.71 18.51 -7.33
CA GLU A 313 18.88 19.24 -7.83
C GLU A 313 18.98 19.15 -9.38
N ALA A 314 18.53 18.05 -9.98
CA ALA A 314 18.46 17.88 -11.42
C ALA A 314 17.34 18.70 -12.09
N GLY A 315 16.48 19.36 -11.32
CA GLY A 315 15.44 20.27 -11.82
C GLY A 315 14.05 19.64 -11.98
N PHE A 316 13.84 18.42 -11.51
CA PHE A 316 12.52 17.79 -11.54
C PHE A 316 11.58 18.31 -10.45
N ASP A 317 10.32 18.49 -10.82
CA ASP A 317 9.24 18.76 -9.86
C ASP A 317 8.83 17.46 -9.20
N ILE A 318 9.07 17.35 -7.89
CA ILE A 318 8.62 16.22 -7.05
C ILE A 318 7.75 16.73 -5.91
N LYS A 319 6.78 15.94 -5.48
CA LYS A 319 6.06 16.28 -4.25
C LYS A 319 7.00 16.22 -3.04
N PRO A 320 6.99 17.24 -2.16
CA PRO A 320 7.78 17.24 -0.94
C PRO A 320 7.35 16.08 -0.02
N GLY A 321 8.26 15.62 0.84
CA GLY A 321 7.99 14.55 1.80
C GLY A 321 9.23 13.72 2.10
N ILE A 322 9.06 12.74 2.97
CA ILE A 322 10.12 11.83 3.45
C ILE A 322 9.89 10.38 3.02
N HIS A 323 8.73 10.08 2.45
CA HIS A 323 8.33 8.74 2.07
C HIS A 323 9.14 8.22 0.86
N PRO A 324 9.47 6.90 0.78
CA PRO A 324 10.17 6.31 -0.36
C PRO A 324 9.38 6.27 -1.68
N ILE A 325 8.11 6.60 -1.67
CA ILE A 325 7.34 6.98 -2.86
C ILE A 325 7.77 8.40 -3.28
N VAL A 326 8.36 8.53 -4.48
CA VAL A 326 8.80 9.81 -5.02
C VAL A 326 8.07 10.07 -6.35
N PRO A 327 6.98 10.85 -6.33
CA PRO A 327 6.28 11.21 -7.55
C PRO A 327 7.04 12.29 -8.32
N VAL A 328 7.57 11.93 -9.48
CA VAL A 328 8.16 12.89 -10.44
C VAL A 328 7.05 13.38 -11.35
N MET A 329 6.63 14.63 -11.19
CA MET A 329 5.47 15.20 -11.85
C MET A 329 5.74 15.51 -13.32
N LEU A 330 4.88 14.98 -14.20
CA LEU A 330 4.92 15.21 -15.66
C LEU A 330 3.63 15.84 -16.18
N TYR A 331 2.53 15.77 -15.40
CA TYR A 331 1.23 16.38 -15.67
C TYR A 331 0.47 15.81 -16.86
N ASP A 332 1.14 15.53 -17.99
CA ASP A 332 0.55 14.98 -19.23
C ASP A 332 0.69 13.45 -19.30
N ALA A 333 -0.40 12.77 -19.69
CA ALA A 333 -0.45 11.30 -19.71
C ALA A 333 0.42 10.69 -20.84
N LYS A 334 0.45 11.33 -22.02
CA LYS A 334 1.26 10.84 -23.14
C LYS A 334 2.72 11.04 -22.86
N LEU A 335 3.10 12.19 -22.29
CA LEU A 335 4.47 12.46 -21.84
C LEU A 335 4.91 11.44 -20.78
N ALA A 336 4.04 11.09 -19.81
CA ALA A 336 4.40 10.09 -18.79
C ALA A 336 4.64 8.70 -19.38
N GLN A 337 3.90 8.30 -20.40
CA GLN A 337 4.12 7.04 -21.12
C GLN A 337 5.40 7.06 -21.94
N GLU A 338 5.63 8.14 -22.70
CA GLU A 338 6.86 8.29 -23.50
C GLU A 338 8.10 8.34 -22.60
N PHE A 339 8.01 9.06 -21.49
CA PHE A 339 9.07 9.12 -20.48
C PHE A 339 9.40 7.72 -19.94
N ALA A 340 8.38 6.96 -19.52
CA ALA A 340 8.56 5.60 -19.01
C ALA A 340 9.13 4.62 -20.06
N ALA A 341 8.79 4.79 -21.34
CA ALA A 341 9.36 4.00 -22.43
C ALA A 341 10.85 4.30 -22.62
N LYS A 342 11.22 5.59 -22.69
CA LYS A 342 12.63 6.01 -22.83
C LYS A 342 13.47 5.64 -21.60
N MET A 343 12.91 5.68 -20.39
CA MET A 343 13.59 5.19 -19.18
C MET A 343 13.90 3.70 -19.27
N LEU A 344 12.98 2.89 -19.84
CA LEU A 344 13.25 1.48 -20.06
C LEU A 344 14.40 1.27 -21.03
N ASP A 345 14.52 2.11 -22.07
CA ASP A 345 15.67 2.06 -23.01
C ASP A 345 17.00 2.37 -22.30
N GLU A 346 16.99 3.28 -21.34
CA GLU A 346 18.15 3.59 -20.48
C GLU A 346 18.40 2.53 -19.38
N GLY A 347 17.66 1.42 -19.36
CA GLY A 347 17.84 0.35 -18.37
C GLY A 347 17.16 0.61 -17.03
N ILE A 348 16.23 1.55 -16.95
CA ILE A 348 15.47 1.87 -15.73
C ILE A 348 14.00 1.50 -15.91
N TYR A 349 13.51 0.60 -15.06
CA TYR A 349 12.11 0.18 -15.07
C TYR A 349 11.26 1.08 -14.19
N VAL A 350 10.49 1.95 -14.83
CA VAL A 350 9.48 2.81 -14.24
C VAL A 350 8.19 2.78 -15.05
N ILE A 351 7.07 3.16 -14.43
CA ILE A 351 5.74 3.22 -15.06
C ILE A 351 5.17 4.63 -14.88
N GLY A 352 4.52 5.12 -15.93
CA GLY A 352 3.72 6.33 -15.88
C GLY A 352 2.37 6.07 -15.22
N PHE A 353 1.98 6.93 -14.28
CA PHE A 353 0.66 6.92 -13.65
C PHE A 353 -0.16 8.10 -14.16
N TYR A 354 -1.36 7.82 -14.65
CA TYR A 354 -2.27 8.76 -15.27
C TYR A 354 -3.73 8.36 -14.98
N TYR A 355 -4.68 9.15 -15.42
CA TYR A 355 -6.10 8.87 -15.21
C TYR A 355 -6.50 7.45 -15.70
N PRO A 356 -7.35 6.72 -14.97
CA PRO A 356 -8.08 7.12 -13.76
C PRO A 356 -7.33 6.86 -12.43
N VAL A 357 -6.08 6.39 -12.46
CA VAL A 357 -5.29 6.06 -11.25
C VAL A 357 -4.91 7.31 -10.48
N VAL A 358 -4.65 8.40 -11.19
CA VAL A 358 -4.44 9.75 -10.64
C VAL A 358 -5.36 10.74 -11.38
N PRO A 359 -5.70 11.90 -10.79
CA PRO A 359 -6.56 12.88 -11.45
C PRO A 359 -5.99 13.34 -12.80
N GLN A 360 -6.87 13.81 -13.70
CA GLN A 360 -6.47 14.41 -14.97
C GLN A 360 -5.55 15.62 -14.74
N GLY A 361 -4.52 15.76 -15.58
CA GLY A 361 -3.51 16.80 -15.44
C GLY A 361 -2.53 16.60 -14.27
N LYS A 362 -2.50 15.40 -13.66
CA LYS A 362 -1.62 15.04 -12.55
C LYS A 362 -0.79 13.78 -12.84
N ALA A 363 -0.55 13.50 -14.13
CA ALA A 363 0.28 12.36 -14.54
C ALA A 363 1.72 12.49 -14.00
N ARG A 364 2.32 11.36 -13.68
CA ARG A 364 3.63 11.28 -13.03
C ARG A 364 4.34 9.96 -13.30
N ILE A 365 5.65 9.94 -13.09
CA ILE A 365 6.39 8.72 -12.81
C ILE A 365 6.43 8.55 -11.29
N ARG A 366 5.87 7.45 -10.76
CA ARG A 366 5.96 7.12 -9.34
C ARG A 366 7.19 6.25 -9.11
N VAL A 367 8.28 6.87 -8.65
CA VAL A 367 9.50 6.15 -8.28
C VAL A 367 9.31 5.51 -6.90
N GLN A 368 9.70 4.24 -6.76
CA GLN A 368 9.72 3.48 -5.51
C GLN A 368 11.16 3.20 -5.11
N ILE A 369 11.60 3.80 -4.02
CA ILE A 369 12.92 3.53 -3.46
C ILE A 369 12.85 2.28 -2.59
N SER A 370 13.94 1.50 -2.61
CA SER A 370 14.09 0.27 -1.84
C SER A 370 15.40 0.27 -1.03
N ALA A 371 15.39 -0.38 0.12
CA ALA A 371 16.62 -0.69 0.87
C ALA A 371 17.57 -1.60 0.07
N ALA A 372 17.05 -2.36 -0.90
CA ALA A 372 17.87 -3.19 -1.78
C ALA A 372 18.61 -2.40 -2.86
N HIS A 373 18.25 -1.13 -3.11
CA HIS A 373 19.03 -0.29 -4.00
C HIS A 373 20.38 0.07 -3.37
N GLU A 374 21.45 -0.07 -4.14
CA GLU A 374 22.76 0.47 -3.83
C GLU A 374 22.90 1.88 -4.41
N MET A 375 23.87 2.67 -3.93
CA MET A 375 24.09 4.04 -4.40
C MET A 375 24.27 4.11 -5.91
N GLU A 376 24.95 3.12 -6.49
CA GLU A 376 25.15 3.01 -7.94
C GLU A 376 23.84 2.88 -8.73
N HIS A 377 22.84 2.15 -8.18
CA HIS A 377 21.51 2.06 -8.79
C HIS A 377 20.81 3.44 -8.80
N LEU A 378 20.91 4.16 -7.68
CA LEU A 378 20.32 5.49 -7.55
C LEU A 378 20.98 6.49 -8.50
N ASP A 379 22.31 6.49 -8.60
CA ASP A 379 23.06 7.36 -9.50
C ASP A 379 22.74 7.09 -10.97
N LYS A 380 22.66 5.82 -11.37
CA LYS A 380 22.24 5.42 -12.73
C LYS A 380 20.83 5.90 -13.04
N ALA A 381 19.90 5.75 -12.08
CA ALA A 381 18.54 6.23 -12.26
C ALA A 381 18.48 7.75 -12.42
N ILE A 382 19.17 8.51 -11.56
CA ILE A 382 19.22 9.97 -11.62
C ILE A 382 19.80 10.45 -12.95
N ALA A 383 20.89 9.82 -13.42
CA ALA A 383 21.49 10.11 -14.73
C ALA A 383 20.53 9.84 -15.89
N ALA A 384 19.81 8.70 -15.86
CA ALA A 384 18.80 8.35 -16.86
C ALA A 384 17.63 9.34 -16.85
N PHE A 385 17.08 9.66 -15.66
CA PHE A 385 16.04 10.68 -15.51
C PHE A 385 16.49 12.02 -16.10
N THR A 386 17.70 12.47 -15.77
CA THR A 386 18.26 13.74 -16.29
C THR A 386 18.38 13.73 -17.81
N LYS A 387 18.91 12.65 -18.38
CA LYS A 387 19.05 12.49 -19.84
C LYS A 387 17.69 12.53 -20.54
N VAL A 388 16.73 11.71 -20.07
CA VAL A 388 15.40 11.62 -20.66
C VAL A 388 14.61 12.93 -20.42
N GLY A 389 14.73 13.52 -19.23
CA GLY A 389 14.07 14.77 -18.89
C GLY A 389 14.50 15.94 -19.79
N LYS A 390 15.80 16.05 -20.10
CA LYS A 390 16.32 17.02 -21.07
C LYS A 390 15.83 16.73 -22.49
N ALA A 391 15.88 15.48 -22.93
CA ALA A 391 15.45 15.06 -24.26
C ALA A 391 13.96 15.34 -24.53
N LEU A 392 13.12 15.29 -23.50
CA LEU A 392 11.69 15.54 -23.58
C LEU A 392 11.28 16.96 -23.13
N GLY A 393 12.26 17.84 -22.82
CA GLY A 393 12.00 19.23 -22.41
C GLY A 393 11.28 19.36 -21.05
N VAL A 394 11.38 18.34 -20.19
CA VAL A 394 10.81 18.38 -18.83
C VAL A 394 11.69 19.22 -17.89
N ILE A 395 12.99 19.16 -18.10
CA ILE A 395 14.00 19.96 -17.39
C ILE A 395 14.95 20.63 -18.38
N LYS A 396 15.69 21.66 -17.94
CA LYS A 396 16.66 22.41 -18.74
C LYS A 396 18.00 21.70 -18.86
#